data_18111db4a1a29e2970622f5b00c93583
#
_entry.id   18111db4a1a29e2970622f5b00c93583
#
_cell.length_a   1.000
_cell.length_b   1.000
_cell.length_c   1.000
_cell.angle_alpha   90.00
_cell.angle_beta   90.00
_cell.angle_gamma   90.00
#
_symmetry.space_group_name_H-M   'P 1'
#
loop_
_entity.id
_entity.type
_entity.pdbx_description
1 polymer ?
#
loop_
_entity_poly.entity_id
_entity_poly.type
_entity_poly.pdbx_seq_one_letter_code
_entity_poly.pdbx_strand_id
1 'polypeptide(L)'
;NIKNKRIYFASNNKEVATVNECGEITAHSLGTADITATSENGNITATCKIIVVKTLDQTDDQPEKEPTGAITNGNVNNSNNKSDLSQGHKTNNSKKENITISKAKIKSAKKKKSSKSLTIILSKAVPKVTGYQIKIYSSKKKAKKNKGAIWTKVVQTNSKKIVIKNKKLKNKKTLYIRIRAYKRINRKNKYSTWSEIKKVIVN
;
A
#
# COMPACT_ATOMS: atom_id res chain seq x y z
N ASN A 1 14.52 35.13 21.71
CA ASN A 1 15.77 34.35 21.57
C ASN A 1 15.46 32.86 21.67
N ILE A 2 15.22 32.20 20.55
CA ILE A 2 15.07 30.77 20.49
C ILE A 2 16.49 30.20 20.50
N LYS A 3 17.01 29.85 21.69
CA LYS A 3 18.24 29.09 21.81
C LYS A 3 18.04 27.72 21.14
N ASN A 4 18.98 27.29 20.30
CA ASN A 4 19.01 25.96 19.69
C ASN A 4 18.84 24.90 20.79
N LYS A 5 17.66 24.27 20.81
CA LYS A 5 17.39 23.15 21.71
C LYS A 5 17.79 21.86 21.01
N ARG A 6 18.69 21.12 21.59
CA ARG A 6 19.10 19.80 21.09
C ARG A 6 17.93 18.80 21.16
N ILE A 7 17.86 17.94 20.18
CA ILE A 7 16.94 16.82 20.14
C ILE A 7 17.80 15.55 20.16
N TYR A 8 17.47 14.62 21.04
CA TYR A 8 18.08 13.30 21.15
C TYR A 8 17.20 12.28 20.47
N PHE A 9 17.79 11.41 19.67
CA PHE A 9 17.09 10.35 18.97
C PHE A 9 17.53 8.99 19.49
N ALA A 10 16.59 8.07 19.67
CA ALA A 10 16.86 6.70 20.10
C ALA A 10 15.98 5.71 19.33
N SER A 11 16.51 4.53 19.07
CA SER A 11 15.75 3.40 18.53
C SER A 11 15.59 2.34 19.63
N ASN A 12 14.38 1.81 19.79
CA ASN A 12 14.11 0.69 20.69
C ASN A 12 14.56 -0.66 20.13
N ASN A 13 14.86 -0.72 18.82
CA ASN A 13 15.35 -1.93 18.15
C ASN A 13 16.40 -1.58 17.08
N LYS A 14 17.64 -1.50 17.49
CA LYS A 14 18.78 -1.13 16.64
C LYS A 14 19.10 -2.18 15.57
N GLU A 15 18.71 -3.42 15.76
CA GLU A 15 18.89 -4.48 14.76
C GLU A 15 17.98 -4.29 13.55
N VAL A 16 16.83 -3.67 13.75
CA VAL A 16 15.88 -3.38 12.67
C VAL A 16 16.17 -2.02 12.05
N ALA A 17 16.37 -0.99 12.88
CA ALA A 17 16.70 0.35 12.39
C ALA A 17 17.47 1.15 13.43
N THR A 18 18.51 1.87 12.99
CA THR A 18 19.22 2.87 13.81
C THR A 18 18.83 4.29 13.39
N VAL A 19 19.09 5.24 14.27
CA VAL A 19 18.94 6.67 14.02
C VAL A 19 20.19 7.40 14.50
N ASN A 20 20.67 8.34 13.70
CA ASN A 20 21.82 9.19 14.08
C ASN A 20 21.37 10.49 14.78
N GLU A 21 22.33 11.30 15.21
CA GLU A 21 22.07 12.58 15.90
C GLU A 21 21.35 13.63 15.03
N CYS A 22 21.42 13.49 13.70
CA CYS A 22 20.69 14.34 12.75
C CYS A 22 19.25 13.87 12.49
N GLY A 23 18.84 12.73 13.08
CA GLY A 23 17.52 12.14 12.87
C GLY A 23 17.41 11.31 11.60
N GLU A 24 18.52 10.99 10.93
CA GLU A 24 18.52 10.08 9.77
C GLU A 24 18.41 8.64 10.22
N ILE A 25 17.50 7.91 9.61
CA ILE A 25 17.18 6.52 9.96
C ILE A 25 17.78 5.57 8.93
N THR A 26 18.55 4.59 9.42
CA THR A 26 19.13 3.51 8.62
C THR A 26 18.44 2.21 8.96
N ALA A 27 17.88 1.53 7.95
CA ALA A 27 17.29 0.20 8.10
C ALA A 27 18.35 -0.88 7.93
N HIS A 28 18.35 -1.90 8.80
CA HIS A 28 19.32 -3.00 8.81
C HIS A 28 18.67 -4.36 8.52
N SER A 29 17.57 -4.68 9.21
CA SER A 29 16.88 -5.95 9.04
C SER A 29 15.37 -5.78 8.97
N LEU A 30 14.69 -6.83 8.52
CA LEU A 30 13.22 -6.83 8.45
C LEU A 30 12.61 -6.83 9.86
N GLY A 31 11.61 -6.00 10.09
CA GLY A 31 10.95 -5.93 11.38
C GLY A 31 10.37 -4.56 11.68
N THR A 32 10.18 -4.29 12.97
CA THR A 32 9.69 -3.00 13.44
C THR A 32 10.62 -2.42 14.50
N ALA A 33 10.80 -1.10 14.44
CA ALA A 33 11.48 -0.31 15.45
C ALA A 33 10.70 0.98 15.71
N ASP A 34 10.66 1.43 16.95
CA ASP A 34 10.15 2.74 17.31
C ASP A 34 11.33 3.70 17.50
N ILE A 35 11.33 4.80 16.77
CA ILE A 35 12.31 5.87 16.90
C ILE A 35 11.69 6.97 17.74
N THR A 36 12.32 7.28 18.85
CA THR A 36 11.90 8.34 19.78
C THR A 36 12.80 9.55 19.66
N ALA A 37 12.20 10.71 19.46
CA ALA A 37 12.86 12.02 19.56
C ALA A 37 12.52 12.66 20.90
N THR A 38 13.52 13.10 21.65
CA THR A 38 13.35 13.69 22.98
C THR A 38 14.04 15.05 23.01
N SER A 39 13.32 16.06 23.52
CA SER A 39 13.92 17.39 23.75
C SER A 39 14.99 17.33 24.83
N GLU A 40 15.98 18.22 24.76
CA GLU A 40 17.12 18.28 25.70
C GLU A 40 16.71 18.32 27.18
N ASN A 41 15.59 18.95 27.49
CA ASN A 41 15.05 18.98 28.84
C ASN A 41 14.16 17.77 29.21
N GLY A 42 14.02 16.79 28.30
CA GLY A 42 13.21 15.59 28.51
C GLY A 42 11.70 15.77 28.50
N ASN A 43 11.19 17.02 28.44
CA ASN A 43 9.77 17.31 28.64
C ASN A 43 8.88 17.02 27.40
N ILE A 44 9.48 16.94 26.22
CA ILE A 44 8.76 16.68 24.98
C ILE A 44 9.35 15.47 24.31
N THR A 45 8.53 14.46 24.07
CA THR A 45 8.89 13.26 23.33
C THR A 45 7.92 13.03 22.17
N ALA A 46 8.44 12.50 21.07
CA ALA A 46 7.63 12.06 19.93
C ALA A 46 8.19 10.71 19.44
N THR A 47 7.32 9.76 19.15
CA THR A 47 7.71 8.43 18.68
C THR A 47 7.17 8.17 17.28
N CYS A 48 8.02 7.65 16.41
CA CYS A 48 7.68 7.22 15.05
C CYS A 48 7.97 5.72 14.90
N LYS A 49 6.97 4.95 14.49
CA LYS A 49 7.14 3.53 14.20
C LYS A 49 7.70 3.31 12.80
N ILE A 50 8.86 2.67 12.73
CA ILE A 50 9.53 2.26 11.51
C ILE A 50 9.21 0.79 11.25
N ILE A 51 8.83 0.47 10.01
CA ILE A 51 8.58 -0.90 9.56
C ILE A 51 9.49 -1.15 8.38
N VAL A 52 10.51 -1.97 8.57
CA VAL A 52 11.43 -2.41 7.53
C VAL A 52 10.85 -3.66 6.86
N VAL A 53 10.62 -3.57 5.58
CA VAL A 53 10.06 -4.65 4.77
C VAL A 53 10.97 -4.92 3.57
N LYS A 54 11.04 -6.16 3.13
CA LYS A 54 11.76 -6.51 1.89
C LYS A 54 11.07 -5.81 0.71
N THR A 55 11.80 -5.00 -0.01
CA THR A 55 11.37 -4.55 -1.34
C THR A 55 11.55 -5.74 -2.27
N LEU A 56 10.47 -6.29 -2.80
CA LEU A 56 10.60 -7.18 -3.94
C LEU A 56 10.90 -6.27 -5.12
N ASP A 57 12.10 -6.41 -5.68
CA ASP A 57 12.44 -5.82 -6.96
C ASP A 57 11.35 -6.19 -7.95
N GLN A 58 10.88 -5.21 -8.69
CA GLN A 58 9.94 -5.43 -9.79
C GLN A 58 10.71 -6.10 -10.92
N THR A 59 10.88 -7.41 -10.83
CA THR A 59 11.15 -8.24 -12.00
C THR A 59 9.81 -8.48 -12.69
N ASP A 60 9.74 -7.95 -13.86
CA ASP A 60 9.00 -8.31 -15.06
C ASP A 60 7.74 -9.19 -14.90
N ASP A 61 6.61 -8.59 -15.28
CA ASP A 61 5.30 -9.22 -15.42
C ASP A 61 5.32 -10.17 -16.65
N GLN A 62 5.76 -11.40 -16.47
CA GLN A 62 5.45 -12.49 -17.39
C GLN A 62 4.15 -13.14 -16.91
N PRO A 63 3.13 -13.31 -17.75
CA PRO A 63 1.91 -13.99 -17.35
C PRO A 63 2.17 -15.50 -17.27
N GLU A 64 2.12 -16.05 -16.07
CA GLU A 64 2.08 -17.50 -15.86
C GLU A 64 0.82 -18.07 -16.52
N LYS A 65 1.06 -19.00 -17.43
CA LYS A 65 0.08 -19.91 -18.02
C LYS A 65 -0.45 -20.83 -16.93
N GLU A 66 -1.76 -20.92 -16.83
CA GLU A 66 -2.42 -21.98 -16.06
C GLU A 66 -2.02 -23.36 -16.60
N PRO A 67 -1.69 -24.33 -15.75
CA PRO A 67 -1.62 -25.71 -16.17
C PRO A 67 -3.02 -26.32 -16.15
N THR A 68 -3.54 -26.65 -17.33
CA THR A 68 -4.60 -27.61 -17.51
C THR A 68 -4.06 -29.01 -17.20
N GLY A 69 -4.67 -29.71 -16.29
CA GLY A 69 -4.27 -31.11 -15.96
C GLY A 69 -5.32 -31.82 -15.14
N ALA A 70 -6.19 -32.47 -15.85
CA ALA A 70 -6.86 -33.75 -15.69
C ALA A 70 -7.10 -34.32 -14.27
N ILE A 71 -8.37 -34.61 -14.05
CA ILE A 71 -8.99 -35.43 -13.01
C ILE A 71 -8.58 -36.89 -13.20
N THR A 72 -8.15 -37.58 -12.14
CA THR A 72 -8.33 -39.02 -12.01
C THR A 72 -8.73 -39.37 -10.59
N ASN A 73 -9.87 -40.06 -10.52
CA ASN A 73 -10.45 -40.69 -9.34
C ASN A 73 -9.55 -41.82 -8.82
N GLY A 74 -9.48 -41.96 -7.50
CA GLY A 74 -8.91 -43.13 -6.86
C GLY A 74 -9.46 -43.24 -5.44
N ASN A 75 -10.53 -44.03 -5.33
CA ASN A 75 -11.18 -44.49 -4.12
C ASN A 75 -10.40 -45.67 -3.52
N VAL A 76 -10.03 -45.63 -2.24
CA VAL A 76 -9.87 -46.86 -1.45
C VAL A 76 -10.15 -46.57 0.05
N ASN A 77 -11.09 -47.34 0.57
CA ASN A 77 -11.44 -47.54 1.96
C ASN A 77 -10.28 -48.14 2.78
N ASN A 78 -10.10 -47.92 4.06
CA ASN A 78 -10.55 -48.81 5.13
C ASN A 78 -9.96 -48.52 6.53
N SER A 79 -10.86 -48.57 7.50
CA SER A 79 -10.80 -49.20 8.83
C SER A 79 -9.82 -48.74 9.93
N ASN A 80 -10.47 -48.22 10.98
CA ASN A 80 -10.33 -48.56 12.40
C ASN A 80 -8.94 -48.61 13.07
N ASN A 81 -8.70 -47.71 14.03
CA ASN A 81 -8.67 -48.16 15.43
C ASN A 81 -8.76 -47.01 16.44
N LYS A 82 -9.44 -47.30 17.49
CA LYS A 82 -9.81 -46.56 18.67
C LYS A 82 -8.63 -46.52 19.65
N SER A 83 -8.29 -45.37 20.21
CA SER A 83 -7.90 -45.23 21.62
C SER A 83 -7.87 -43.78 22.05
N ASP A 84 -8.61 -43.55 23.05
CA ASP A 84 -8.83 -42.45 23.95
C ASP A 84 -7.53 -41.83 24.49
N LEU A 85 -7.48 -40.49 24.55
CA LEU A 85 -7.00 -39.71 25.69
C LEU A 85 -7.15 -38.21 25.44
N SER A 86 -8.02 -37.63 26.23
CA SER A 86 -8.31 -36.24 26.41
C SER A 86 -7.07 -35.39 26.69
N GLN A 87 -6.87 -34.30 25.95
CA GLN A 87 -6.46 -33.00 26.50
C GLN A 87 -6.84 -31.86 25.53
N GLY A 88 -7.53 -30.89 26.10
CA GLY A 88 -8.15 -29.80 25.37
C GLY A 88 -7.16 -28.92 24.61
N HIS A 89 -7.21 -28.98 23.31
CA HIS A 89 -6.61 -27.99 22.44
C HIS A 89 -7.70 -26.98 22.03
N LYS A 90 -7.65 -25.80 22.62
CA LYS A 90 -8.46 -24.66 22.16
C LYS A 90 -8.11 -24.42 20.72
N THR A 91 -8.88 -24.94 19.81
CA THR A 91 -8.86 -24.53 18.40
C THR A 91 -9.26 -23.07 18.34
N ASN A 92 -8.25 -22.20 18.20
CA ASN A 92 -8.45 -20.83 17.76
C ASN A 92 -9.05 -20.88 16.35
N ASN A 93 -10.36 -20.85 16.31
CA ASN A 93 -11.13 -20.65 15.10
C ASN A 93 -10.80 -19.26 14.57
N SER A 94 -9.75 -19.13 13.76
CA SER A 94 -9.40 -17.90 13.06
C SER A 94 -10.51 -17.57 12.08
N LYS A 95 -11.51 -16.85 12.58
CA LYS A 95 -12.56 -16.22 11.78
C LYS A 95 -11.84 -15.41 10.69
N LYS A 96 -11.88 -15.87 9.46
CA LYS A 96 -11.35 -15.21 8.29
C LYS A 96 -12.11 -13.89 8.14
N GLU A 97 -11.58 -12.81 8.75
CA GLU A 97 -12.21 -11.49 8.66
C GLU A 97 -12.34 -11.11 7.17
N ASN A 98 -13.56 -10.99 6.73
CA ASN A 98 -13.88 -10.57 5.38
C ASN A 98 -13.68 -9.03 5.28
N ILE A 99 -12.41 -8.62 5.10
CA ILE A 99 -12.03 -7.21 5.11
C ILE A 99 -12.54 -6.57 3.82
N THR A 100 -13.60 -5.80 3.95
CA THR A 100 -14.15 -4.97 2.87
C THR A 100 -13.47 -3.61 2.86
N ILE A 101 -12.93 -3.20 1.71
CA ILE A 101 -12.28 -1.89 1.53
C ILE A 101 -13.20 -1.01 0.70
N SER A 102 -13.61 0.12 1.24
CA SER A 102 -14.49 1.07 0.57
C SER A 102 -13.86 1.61 -0.72
N LYS A 103 -14.70 1.73 -1.75
CA LYS A 103 -14.31 2.28 -3.07
C LYS A 103 -13.90 3.75 -2.94
N ALA A 104 -12.77 4.13 -3.50
CA ALA A 104 -12.35 5.52 -3.58
C ALA A 104 -13.19 6.28 -4.62
N LYS A 105 -13.59 7.53 -4.31
CA LYS A 105 -14.37 8.40 -5.20
C LYS A 105 -13.58 9.65 -5.56
N ILE A 106 -13.29 9.85 -6.85
CA ILE A 106 -12.54 11.01 -7.33
C ILE A 106 -13.46 12.21 -7.47
N LYS A 107 -13.24 13.27 -6.68
CA LYS A 107 -13.91 14.56 -6.81
C LYS A 107 -13.39 15.30 -8.05
N SER A 108 -12.07 15.47 -8.14
CA SER A 108 -11.44 16.18 -9.27
C SER A 108 -10.07 15.63 -9.59
N ALA A 109 -9.61 15.87 -10.82
CA ALA A 109 -8.26 15.59 -11.27
C ALA A 109 -7.82 16.72 -12.21
N LYS A 110 -6.77 17.45 -11.84
CA LYS A 110 -6.31 18.65 -12.53
C LYS A 110 -4.83 18.59 -12.83
N LYS A 111 -4.43 19.10 -13.98
CA LYS A 111 -3.06 19.19 -14.46
C LYS A 111 -2.87 20.50 -15.20
N LYS A 112 -1.80 21.24 -14.93
CA LYS A 112 -1.39 22.36 -15.78
C LYS A 112 -0.84 21.85 -17.12
N LYS A 113 -1.12 22.57 -18.22
CA LYS A 113 -0.50 22.32 -19.54
C LYS A 113 1.02 22.19 -19.34
N SER A 114 1.70 21.41 -20.08
CA SER A 114 3.16 21.18 -19.98
C SER A 114 3.70 20.69 -18.60
N SER A 115 2.89 20.59 -17.56
CA SER A 115 3.31 20.10 -16.25
C SER A 115 3.52 18.59 -16.23
N LYS A 116 4.52 18.14 -15.49
CA LYS A 116 4.74 16.73 -15.13
C LYS A 116 3.90 16.29 -13.92
N SER A 117 3.18 17.23 -13.28
CA SER A 117 2.39 16.98 -12.07
C SER A 117 0.89 16.86 -12.37
N LEU A 118 0.23 15.94 -11.68
CA LEU A 118 -1.21 15.76 -11.68
C LEU A 118 -1.69 15.73 -10.24
N THR A 119 -2.67 16.58 -9.91
CA THR A 119 -3.33 16.60 -8.60
C THR A 119 -4.67 15.89 -8.69
N ILE A 120 -4.88 14.93 -7.81
CA ILE A 120 -6.12 14.18 -7.65
C ILE A 120 -6.71 14.55 -6.30
N ILE A 121 -7.99 14.88 -6.27
CA ILE A 121 -8.74 15.13 -5.03
C ILE A 121 -9.85 14.10 -4.94
N LEU A 122 -9.89 13.37 -3.83
CA LEU A 122 -10.95 12.45 -3.50
C LEU A 122 -12.12 13.20 -2.83
N SER A 123 -13.34 12.70 -2.97
CA SER A 123 -14.52 13.25 -2.28
C SER A 123 -14.35 13.18 -0.76
N LYS A 124 -13.82 12.04 -0.28
CA LYS A 124 -13.36 11.84 1.11
C LYS A 124 -12.18 10.87 1.11
N ALA A 125 -11.36 10.94 2.13
CA ALA A 125 -10.33 9.89 2.35
C ALA A 125 -11.04 8.56 2.63
N VAL A 126 -10.45 7.46 2.14
CA VAL A 126 -10.95 6.12 2.50
C VAL A 126 -10.32 5.73 3.83
N PRO A 127 -11.12 5.42 4.87
CA PRO A 127 -10.58 5.12 6.19
C PRO A 127 -9.86 3.77 6.22
N LYS A 128 -8.92 3.62 7.15
CA LYS A 128 -8.22 2.36 7.47
C LYS A 128 -7.54 1.69 6.25
N VAL A 129 -7.05 2.49 5.29
CA VAL A 129 -6.29 1.99 4.13
C VAL A 129 -4.81 2.32 4.25
N THR A 130 -3.97 1.53 3.59
CA THR A 130 -2.53 1.79 3.48
C THR A 130 -2.24 2.82 2.39
N GLY A 131 -3.09 2.88 1.36
CA GLY A 131 -2.93 3.85 0.30
C GLY A 131 -3.80 3.57 -0.93
N TYR A 132 -3.33 4.03 -2.09
CA TYR A 132 -4.08 3.98 -3.33
C TYR A 132 -3.23 3.48 -4.49
N GLN A 133 -3.82 2.66 -5.34
CA GLN A 133 -3.28 2.36 -6.67
C GLN A 133 -3.98 3.24 -7.71
N ILE A 134 -3.18 3.90 -8.55
CA ILE A 134 -3.64 4.85 -9.56
C ILE A 134 -3.22 4.35 -10.94
N LYS A 135 -4.17 4.31 -11.87
CA LYS A 135 -3.91 4.05 -13.29
C LYS A 135 -4.31 5.24 -14.13
N ILE A 136 -3.45 5.60 -15.09
CA ILE A 136 -3.67 6.72 -16.02
C ILE A 136 -3.70 6.18 -17.44
N TYR A 137 -4.64 6.66 -18.23
CA TYR A 137 -4.90 6.20 -19.59
C TYR A 137 -4.96 7.39 -20.56
N SER A 138 -4.60 7.13 -21.82
CA SER A 138 -4.72 8.09 -22.92
C SER A 138 -6.11 8.19 -23.50
N SER A 139 -7.00 7.20 -23.28
CA SER A 139 -8.37 7.21 -23.77
C SER A 139 -9.37 6.61 -22.79
N LYS A 140 -10.64 7.02 -22.91
CA LYS A 140 -11.75 6.49 -22.11
C LYS A 140 -11.98 4.99 -22.39
N LYS A 141 -11.79 4.55 -23.65
CA LYS A 141 -11.93 3.14 -24.07
C LYS A 141 -10.94 2.25 -23.34
N LYS A 142 -9.65 2.65 -23.27
CA LYS A 142 -8.62 1.93 -22.49
C LYS A 142 -8.92 1.90 -20.99
N ALA A 143 -9.40 3.02 -20.44
CA ALA A 143 -9.79 3.11 -19.04
C ALA A 143 -11.00 2.20 -18.71
N LYS A 144 -12.02 2.13 -19.60
CA LYS A 144 -13.16 1.20 -19.45
C LYS A 144 -12.68 -0.26 -19.39
N LYS A 145 -11.82 -0.66 -20.33
CA LYS A 145 -11.25 -2.03 -20.38
C LYS A 145 -10.22 -2.31 -19.28
N ASN A 146 -9.81 -1.31 -18.50
CA ASN A 146 -8.75 -1.38 -17.49
C ASN A 146 -7.41 -1.94 -18.05
N LYS A 147 -7.16 -1.81 -19.35
CA LYS A 147 -5.97 -2.27 -20.07
C LYS A 147 -5.25 -1.10 -20.75
N GLY A 148 -3.94 -1.22 -20.98
CA GLY A 148 -3.13 -0.21 -21.67
C GLY A 148 -3.03 1.12 -20.91
N ALA A 149 -2.84 1.07 -19.61
CA ALA A 149 -2.49 2.24 -18.82
C ALA A 149 -1.13 2.77 -19.27
N ILE A 150 -1.02 4.08 -19.51
CA ILE A 150 0.26 4.74 -19.81
C ILE A 150 1.15 4.85 -18.57
N TRP A 151 0.56 4.70 -17.40
CA TRP A 151 1.24 4.72 -16.13
C TRP A 151 0.38 4.13 -15.02
N THR A 152 1.03 3.36 -14.15
CA THR A 152 0.43 2.78 -12.94
C THR A 152 1.37 3.06 -11.77
N LYS A 153 0.82 3.44 -10.62
CA LYS A 153 1.58 3.60 -9.37
C LYS A 153 0.73 3.29 -8.15
N VAL A 154 1.40 2.70 -7.17
CA VAL A 154 0.90 2.59 -5.80
C VAL A 154 1.49 3.74 -5.00
N VAL A 155 0.67 4.43 -4.22
CA VAL A 155 1.09 5.51 -3.31
C VAL A 155 0.61 5.18 -1.91
N GLN A 156 1.52 5.26 -0.94
CA GLN A 156 1.21 5.08 0.48
C GLN A 156 0.75 6.43 1.03
N THR A 157 -0.54 6.58 1.18
CA THR A 157 -1.16 7.78 1.77
C THR A 157 -2.62 7.51 2.08
N ASN A 158 -3.10 8.07 3.16
CA ASN A 158 -4.52 8.14 3.50
C ASN A 158 -5.13 9.52 3.18
N SER A 159 -4.34 10.41 2.57
CA SER A 159 -4.77 11.78 2.27
C SER A 159 -5.84 11.83 1.19
N LYS A 160 -6.75 12.79 1.32
CA LYS A 160 -7.75 13.16 0.31
C LYS A 160 -7.12 13.81 -0.93
N LYS A 161 -5.96 14.48 -0.78
CA LYS A 161 -5.23 15.15 -1.87
C LYS A 161 -3.99 14.33 -2.22
N ILE A 162 -3.89 13.86 -3.46
CA ILE A 162 -2.79 13.06 -3.97
C ILE A 162 -2.14 13.82 -5.11
N VAL A 163 -0.84 14.09 -5.00
CA VAL A 163 -0.04 14.73 -6.06
C VAL A 163 0.93 13.70 -6.61
N ILE A 164 0.89 13.48 -7.91
CA ILE A 164 1.80 12.58 -8.60
C ILE A 164 2.63 13.36 -9.62
N LYS A 165 3.91 13.02 -9.74
CA LYS A 165 4.83 13.59 -10.72
C LYS A 165 5.34 12.49 -11.64
N ASN A 166 5.22 12.66 -12.96
CA ASN A 166 5.75 11.72 -13.93
C ASN A 166 6.03 12.41 -15.27
N LYS A 167 7.19 12.14 -15.88
CA LYS A 167 7.58 12.72 -17.18
C LYS A 167 6.60 12.36 -18.32
N LYS A 168 5.97 11.19 -18.26
CA LYS A 168 4.95 10.74 -19.25
C LYS A 168 3.68 11.61 -19.27
N LEU A 169 3.46 12.45 -18.24
CA LEU A 169 2.32 13.36 -18.18
C LEU A 169 2.56 14.67 -18.92
N LYS A 170 3.84 15.03 -19.21
CA LYS A 170 4.19 16.25 -19.95
C LYS A 170 3.49 16.21 -21.32
N ASN A 171 2.97 17.33 -21.77
CA ASN A 171 2.36 17.53 -23.09
C ASN A 171 1.12 16.64 -23.41
N LYS A 172 0.55 15.94 -22.45
CA LYS A 172 -0.68 15.19 -22.66
C LYS A 172 -1.89 16.12 -22.54
N LYS A 173 -2.66 16.26 -23.63
CA LYS A 173 -3.88 17.10 -23.70
C LYS A 173 -5.08 16.42 -23.07
N THR A 174 -5.20 15.10 -23.14
CA THR A 174 -6.32 14.35 -22.59
C THR A 174 -5.81 13.14 -21.83
N LEU A 175 -6.29 12.98 -20.60
CA LEU A 175 -5.97 11.86 -19.72
C LEU A 175 -7.23 11.40 -19.00
N TYR A 176 -7.27 10.12 -18.69
CA TYR A 176 -8.32 9.48 -17.88
C TYR A 176 -7.69 8.74 -16.75
N ILE A 177 -8.27 8.80 -15.56
CA ILE A 177 -7.74 8.13 -14.39
C ILE A 177 -8.78 7.22 -13.74
N ARG A 178 -8.27 6.16 -13.11
CA ARG A 178 -8.98 5.34 -12.15
C ARG A 178 -8.10 5.18 -10.92
N ILE A 179 -8.73 5.05 -9.78
CA ILE A 179 -8.06 4.84 -8.49
C ILE A 179 -8.77 3.73 -7.74
N ARG A 180 -8.04 2.94 -6.98
CA ARG A 180 -8.60 2.05 -5.98
C ARG A 180 -7.80 2.15 -4.69
N ALA A 181 -8.48 1.98 -3.57
CA ALA A 181 -7.83 1.92 -2.28
C ALA A 181 -7.21 0.53 -2.07
N TYR A 182 -6.17 0.43 -1.23
CA TYR A 182 -5.65 -0.84 -0.80
C TYR A 182 -5.29 -0.81 0.69
N LYS A 183 -5.40 -1.98 1.31
CA LYS A 183 -4.91 -2.26 2.66
C LYS A 183 -3.90 -3.39 2.60
N ARG A 184 -2.75 -3.20 3.22
CA ARG A 184 -1.72 -4.24 3.33
C ARG A 184 -2.02 -5.10 4.56
N ILE A 185 -2.19 -6.40 4.35
CA ILE A 185 -2.51 -7.36 5.40
C ILE A 185 -1.63 -8.58 5.17
N ASN A 186 -0.89 -8.98 6.20
CA ASN A 186 0.02 -10.13 6.13
C ASN A 186 0.91 -10.08 4.87
N ARG A 187 1.53 -8.91 4.62
CA ARG A 187 2.41 -8.63 3.48
C ARG A 187 1.73 -8.67 2.10
N LYS A 188 0.42 -8.94 2.01
CA LYS A 188 -0.34 -8.93 0.75
C LYS A 188 -1.22 -7.68 0.66
N ASN A 189 -1.35 -7.12 -0.54
CA ASN A 189 -2.24 -5.99 -0.78
C ASN A 189 -3.63 -6.50 -1.12
N LYS A 190 -4.63 -6.17 -0.30
CA LYS A 190 -6.04 -6.30 -0.64
C LYS A 190 -6.53 -4.97 -1.23
N TYR A 191 -7.30 -5.04 -2.30
CA TYR A 191 -7.75 -3.85 -3.04
C TYR A 191 -9.27 -3.70 -3.00
N SER A 192 -9.74 -2.45 -2.99
CA SER A 192 -11.13 -2.15 -3.30
C SER A 192 -11.39 -2.31 -4.82
N THR A 193 -12.66 -2.27 -5.21
CA THR A 193 -13.02 -2.05 -6.61
C THR A 193 -12.49 -0.71 -7.13
N TRP A 194 -12.32 -0.60 -8.45
CA TRP A 194 -11.86 0.64 -9.08
C TRP A 194 -12.93 1.74 -9.00
N SER A 195 -12.46 3.00 -8.87
CA SER A 195 -13.33 4.18 -9.00
C SER A 195 -13.97 4.26 -10.38
N GLU A 196 -14.97 5.11 -10.51
CA GLU A 196 -15.42 5.60 -11.81
C GLU A 196 -14.25 6.27 -12.56
N ILE A 197 -14.36 6.28 -13.88
CA ILE A 197 -13.37 6.92 -14.74
C ILE A 197 -13.51 8.43 -14.61
N LYS A 198 -12.41 9.12 -14.27
CA LYS A 198 -12.39 10.58 -14.25
C LYS A 198 -11.52 11.12 -15.39
N LYS A 199 -12.06 12.02 -16.20
CA LYS A 199 -11.28 12.82 -17.16
C LYS A 199 -10.47 13.84 -16.39
N VAL A 200 -9.19 14.01 -16.76
CA VAL A 200 -8.32 15.04 -16.17
C VAL A 200 -8.60 16.37 -16.86
N ILE A 201 -8.80 17.41 -16.06
CA ILE A 201 -8.89 18.79 -16.54
C ILE A 201 -7.44 19.27 -16.73
N VAL A 202 -7.11 19.68 -17.96
CA VAL A 202 -5.80 20.23 -18.32
C VAL A 202 -6.00 21.74 -18.59
N ASN A 203 -5.45 22.57 -17.70
CA ASN A 203 -5.49 24.04 -17.76
C ASN A 203 -4.15 24.56 -18.28
#